data_ef33e01fb3f303537fe3db7d43918e8b
#
_entry.id   ef33e01fb3f303537fe3db7d43918e8b
#
_cell.length_a   1.000
_cell.length_b   1.000
_cell.length_c   1.000
_cell.angle_alpha   90.00
_cell.angle_beta   90.00
_cell.angle_gamma   90.00
#
_symmetry.space_group_name_H-M   'P 1'
#
loop_
_entity.id
_entity.type
_entity.pdbx_description
1 polymer ?
#
loop_
_entity_poly.entity_id
_entity_poly.type
_entity_poly.pdbx_seq_one_letter_code
_entity_poly.pdbx_strand_id
1 'polypeptide(L)'
;MPGRTWTIRLTGHHDHSARVSCTTAGCRMPDRSKDVHALRAFAAEHVRAHARLATPRPNAACACGGAGCRHHQARALCSGRTLLVLIHNPAVGEVWTLAEICEACAPLITHARIVARAASPAETRRPERVPEPRSAAPAAPAGGPGVPVLFSSPEAAGGAGDPAGPRQGRRPRRGGRGNRAGGGRY
;
A
#
# COMPACT_ATOMS: atom_id res chain seq x y z
N MET A 1 10.62 -17.63 -14.73
CA MET A 1 10.17 -17.82 -13.33
C MET A 1 8.64 -17.71 -13.30
N PRO A 2 7.92 -18.57 -12.56
CA PRO A 2 6.47 -18.47 -12.45
C PRO A 2 6.07 -17.15 -11.75
N GLY A 3 4.94 -16.59 -12.16
CA GLY A 3 4.35 -15.44 -11.52
C GLY A 3 3.93 -15.74 -10.09
N ARG A 4 4.13 -14.78 -9.18
CA ARG A 4 3.74 -14.92 -7.77
C ARG A 4 2.25 -14.65 -7.62
N THR A 5 1.64 -15.37 -6.69
CA THR A 5 0.26 -15.17 -6.28
C THR A 5 0.16 -15.24 -4.77
N TRP A 6 -0.56 -14.32 -4.18
CA TRP A 6 -0.90 -14.29 -2.76
C TRP A 6 -2.42 -14.30 -2.63
N THR A 7 -2.94 -15.25 -1.90
CA THR A 7 -4.39 -15.34 -1.67
C THR A 7 -4.66 -15.23 -0.18
N ILE A 8 -5.50 -14.28 0.17
CA ILE A 8 -6.06 -14.10 1.50
C ILE A 8 -7.51 -14.53 1.43
N ARG A 9 -7.92 -15.42 2.33
CA ARG A 9 -9.26 -15.97 2.35
C ARG A 9 -9.88 -15.84 3.73
N LEU A 10 -11.12 -15.40 3.77
CA LEU A 10 -12.00 -15.45 4.92
C LEU A 10 -12.89 -16.68 4.81
N THR A 11 -12.84 -17.58 5.76
CA THR A 11 -13.64 -18.80 5.78
C THR A 11 -14.58 -18.76 6.98
N GLY A 12 -15.88 -18.82 6.71
CA GLY A 12 -16.91 -18.93 7.73
C GLY A 12 -17.02 -20.33 8.29
N HIS A 13 -17.53 -20.44 9.52
CA HIS A 13 -17.81 -21.69 10.22
C HIS A 13 -19.26 -21.75 10.69
N HIS A 14 -19.75 -22.95 10.99
CA HIS A 14 -21.14 -23.22 11.39
C HIS A 14 -21.58 -22.52 12.70
N ASP A 15 -20.63 -22.14 13.55
CA ASP A 15 -20.86 -21.40 14.81
C ASP A 15 -20.87 -19.87 14.63
N HIS A 16 -21.07 -19.39 13.40
CA HIS A 16 -21.04 -17.99 13.01
C HIS A 16 -19.71 -17.27 13.26
N SER A 17 -18.63 -18.00 13.47
CA SER A 17 -17.28 -17.45 13.47
C SER A 17 -16.63 -17.54 12.11
N ALA A 18 -15.56 -16.78 11.89
CA ALA A 18 -14.75 -16.85 10.69
C ALA A 18 -13.25 -16.88 11.02
N ARG A 19 -12.46 -17.30 10.05
CA ARG A 19 -10.99 -17.34 10.12
C ARG A 19 -10.40 -16.73 8.86
N VAL A 20 -9.33 -15.97 9.01
CA VAL A 20 -8.52 -15.48 7.88
C VAL A 20 -7.34 -16.42 7.67
N SER A 21 -7.03 -16.70 6.42
CA SER A 21 -5.83 -17.43 6.01
C SER A 21 -5.08 -16.68 4.91
N CYS A 22 -3.76 -16.88 4.85
CA CYS A 22 -2.90 -16.35 3.79
C CYS A 22 -2.04 -17.48 3.24
N THR A 23 -1.79 -17.49 1.93
CA THR A 23 -0.92 -18.47 1.27
C THR A 23 0.55 -18.31 1.62
N THR A 24 0.95 -17.17 2.21
CA THR A 24 2.32 -16.93 2.68
C THR A 24 2.51 -17.51 4.08
N ALA A 25 3.34 -18.54 4.20
CA ALA A 25 3.53 -19.26 5.46
C ALA A 25 4.07 -18.40 6.62
N GLY A 26 4.83 -17.33 6.32
CA GLY A 26 5.38 -16.43 7.35
C GLY A 26 4.38 -15.40 7.91
N CYS A 27 3.17 -15.32 7.37
CA CYS A 27 2.18 -14.35 7.82
C CYS A 27 1.48 -14.81 9.10
N ARG A 28 1.44 -13.91 10.09
CA ARG A 28 0.64 -14.14 11.29
C ARG A 28 -0.80 -13.70 11.04
N MET A 29 -1.72 -14.65 11.18
CA MET A 29 -3.15 -14.40 11.04
C MET A 29 -3.79 -14.23 12.41
N PRO A 30 -4.87 -13.44 12.54
CA PRO A 30 -5.64 -13.34 13.77
C PRO A 30 -6.33 -14.67 14.08
N ASP A 31 -6.64 -14.84 15.34
CA ASP A 31 -7.43 -15.99 15.78
C ASP A 31 -8.84 -15.95 15.17
N ARG A 32 -9.47 -17.10 15.15
CA ARG A 32 -10.85 -17.24 14.74
C ARG A 32 -11.76 -16.38 15.65
N SER A 33 -12.67 -15.61 15.05
CA SER A 33 -13.55 -14.67 15.75
C SER A 33 -14.96 -14.66 15.17
N LYS A 34 -15.92 -14.26 15.99
CA LYS A 34 -17.29 -13.95 15.57
C LYS A 34 -17.41 -12.53 14.97
N ASP A 35 -16.44 -11.67 15.21
CA ASP A 35 -16.37 -10.35 14.58
C ASP A 35 -15.86 -10.46 13.15
N VAL A 36 -16.76 -10.86 12.26
CA VAL A 36 -16.47 -11.03 10.83
C VAL A 36 -16.09 -9.71 10.17
N HIS A 37 -16.62 -8.58 10.68
CA HIS A 37 -16.29 -7.26 10.13
C HIS A 37 -14.82 -6.90 10.40
N ALA A 38 -14.34 -7.10 11.63
CA ALA A 38 -12.94 -6.88 11.96
C ALA A 38 -12.01 -7.81 11.16
N LEU A 39 -12.40 -9.08 10.97
CA LEU A 39 -11.64 -10.02 10.16
C LEU A 39 -11.57 -9.62 8.68
N ARG A 40 -12.65 -9.09 8.09
CA ARG A 40 -12.65 -8.55 6.73
C ARG A 40 -11.74 -7.32 6.61
N ALA A 41 -11.82 -6.41 7.56
CA ALA A 41 -10.96 -5.24 7.59
C ALA A 41 -9.48 -5.65 7.67
N PHE A 42 -9.15 -6.60 8.54
CA PHE A 42 -7.81 -7.17 8.64
C PHE A 42 -7.35 -7.79 7.31
N ALA A 43 -8.17 -8.62 6.66
CA ALA A 43 -7.83 -9.27 5.40
C ALA A 43 -7.55 -8.24 4.29
N ALA A 44 -8.36 -7.19 4.21
CA ALA A 44 -8.17 -6.10 3.26
C ALA A 44 -6.86 -5.33 3.51
N GLU A 45 -6.50 -5.03 4.76
CA GLU A 45 -5.23 -4.38 5.09
C GLU A 45 -4.04 -5.32 4.86
N HIS A 46 -4.19 -6.61 5.17
CA HIS A 46 -3.15 -7.60 4.97
C HIS A 46 -2.77 -7.73 3.49
N VAL A 47 -3.74 -7.78 2.58
CA VAL A 47 -3.44 -7.82 1.13
C VAL A 47 -2.80 -6.51 0.65
N ARG A 48 -3.19 -5.36 1.20
CA ARG A 48 -2.54 -4.08 0.91
C ARG A 48 -1.08 -4.05 1.39
N ALA A 49 -0.79 -4.68 2.53
CA ALA A 49 0.58 -4.83 3.01
C ALA A 49 1.42 -5.65 2.04
N HIS A 50 0.90 -6.80 1.56
CA HIS A 50 1.56 -7.55 0.49
C HIS A 50 1.77 -6.70 -0.77
N ALA A 51 0.78 -5.92 -1.19
CA ALA A 51 0.87 -5.07 -2.36
C ALA A 51 1.94 -3.97 -2.23
N ARG A 52 2.14 -3.42 -1.02
CA ARG A 52 3.20 -2.42 -0.75
C ARG A 52 4.60 -3.02 -0.74
N LEU A 53 4.73 -4.26 -0.30
CA LEU A 53 6.02 -4.95 -0.17
C LEU A 53 6.44 -5.67 -1.45
N ALA A 54 5.49 -6.04 -2.30
CA ALA A 54 5.76 -6.79 -3.51
C ALA A 54 6.10 -5.86 -4.68
N THR A 55 7.35 -5.94 -5.15
CA THR A 55 7.74 -5.34 -6.42
C THR A 55 7.47 -6.34 -7.54
N PRO A 56 6.66 -6.00 -8.57
CA PRO A 56 6.41 -6.89 -9.70
C PRO A 56 7.69 -7.14 -10.50
N ARG A 57 7.92 -8.38 -10.87
CA ARG A 57 9.12 -8.81 -11.58
C ARG A 57 8.91 -8.69 -13.10
N PRO A 58 9.80 -8.01 -13.84
CA PRO A 58 9.60 -7.75 -15.27
C PRO A 58 9.57 -9.04 -16.12
N ASN A 59 10.23 -10.11 -15.66
CA ASN A 59 10.36 -11.39 -16.40
C ASN A 59 9.56 -12.53 -15.75
N ALA A 60 8.56 -12.22 -14.94
CA ALA A 60 7.69 -13.24 -14.38
C ALA A 60 6.70 -13.74 -15.44
N ALA A 61 6.50 -15.06 -15.47
CA ALA A 61 5.40 -15.63 -16.25
C ALA A 61 4.06 -15.15 -15.68
N CYS A 62 3.08 -14.91 -16.55
CA CYS A 62 1.79 -14.43 -16.13
C CYS A 62 1.04 -15.46 -15.27
N ALA A 63 0.59 -15.05 -14.09
CA ALA A 63 -0.19 -15.89 -13.18
C ALA A 63 -1.71 -15.82 -13.44
N CYS A 64 -2.15 -15.35 -14.60
CA CYS A 64 -3.56 -15.12 -14.90
C CYS A 64 -4.41 -16.41 -14.92
N GLY A 65 -3.83 -17.57 -15.17
CA GLY A 65 -4.52 -18.88 -15.09
C GLY A 65 -5.11 -19.13 -13.71
N GLY A 66 -4.33 -18.84 -12.64
CA GLY A 66 -4.81 -18.94 -11.26
C GLY A 66 -5.77 -17.85 -10.83
N ALA A 67 -5.91 -16.78 -11.65
CA ALA A 67 -6.76 -15.63 -11.40
C ALA A 67 -8.08 -15.65 -12.21
N GLY A 68 -8.39 -16.75 -12.88
CA GLY A 68 -9.63 -16.93 -13.64
C GLY A 68 -9.66 -16.25 -15.01
N CYS A 69 -8.51 -16.00 -15.62
CA CYS A 69 -8.45 -15.46 -16.99
C CYS A 69 -8.94 -16.51 -18.01
N ARG A 70 -10.01 -16.19 -18.71
CA ARG A 70 -10.60 -17.08 -19.72
C ARG A 70 -9.71 -17.31 -20.95
N HIS A 71 -8.78 -16.40 -21.26
CA HIS A 71 -7.86 -16.51 -22.38
C HIS A 71 -6.80 -17.63 -22.21
N HIS A 72 -6.54 -18.07 -20.99
CA HIS A 72 -5.56 -19.15 -20.77
C HIS A 72 -6.02 -20.49 -21.35
N GLN A 73 -7.31 -20.71 -21.48
CA GLN A 73 -7.86 -21.92 -22.12
C GLN A 73 -7.60 -21.94 -23.63
N ALA A 74 -7.42 -20.78 -24.26
CA ALA A 74 -7.20 -20.63 -25.71
C ALA A 74 -5.72 -20.50 -26.10
N ARG A 75 -4.75 -20.76 -25.20
CA ARG A 75 -3.32 -20.50 -25.42
C ARG A 75 -3.02 -19.07 -25.89
N ALA A 76 -3.85 -18.12 -25.50
CA ALA A 76 -3.59 -16.72 -25.79
C ALA A 76 -2.22 -16.35 -25.19
N LEU A 77 -1.39 -15.74 -26.03
CA LEU A 77 -0.05 -15.33 -25.65
C LEU A 77 -0.16 -14.21 -24.61
N CYS A 78 0.24 -14.54 -23.39
CA CYS A 78 0.48 -13.51 -22.39
C CYS A 78 1.55 -12.57 -22.92
N SER A 79 1.26 -11.29 -23.00
CA SER A 79 2.14 -10.29 -23.57
C SER A 79 2.10 -8.98 -22.78
N GLY A 80 3.11 -8.15 -23.03
CA GLY A 80 3.24 -6.87 -22.36
C GLY A 80 3.94 -6.96 -21.02
N ARG A 81 3.90 -5.84 -20.30
CA ARG A 81 4.57 -5.66 -19.02
C ARG A 81 3.88 -6.45 -17.93
N THR A 82 4.66 -6.96 -16.98
CA THR A 82 4.09 -7.57 -15.76
C THR A 82 3.52 -6.49 -14.86
N LEU A 83 2.31 -6.71 -14.41
CA LEU A 83 1.57 -5.88 -13.47
C LEU A 83 1.36 -6.65 -12.18
N LEU A 84 1.34 -5.95 -11.06
CA LEU A 84 0.81 -6.46 -9.80
C LEU A 84 -0.67 -6.07 -9.72
N VAL A 85 -1.54 -7.06 -9.68
CA VAL A 85 -2.99 -6.88 -9.77
C VAL A 85 -3.66 -7.43 -8.52
N LEU A 86 -4.48 -6.60 -7.89
CA LEU A 86 -5.36 -7.01 -6.81
C LEU A 86 -6.74 -7.35 -7.39
N ILE A 87 -7.22 -8.55 -7.10
CA ILE A 87 -8.50 -9.08 -7.54
C ILE A 87 -9.35 -9.32 -6.29
N HIS A 88 -10.51 -8.66 -6.23
CA HIS A 88 -11.43 -8.81 -5.11
C HIS A 88 -12.85 -8.46 -5.54
N ASN A 89 -13.75 -9.42 -5.43
CA ASN A 89 -15.17 -9.17 -5.62
C ASN A 89 -15.80 -8.68 -4.30
N PRO A 90 -16.18 -7.41 -4.19
CA PRO A 90 -16.74 -6.87 -2.95
C PRO A 90 -18.13 -7.46 -2.60
N ALA A 91 -18.86 -7.98 -3.58
CA ALA A 91 -20.16 -8.61 -3.33
C ALA A 91 -20.02 -9.95 -2.58
N VAL A 92 -18.92 -10.67 -2.80
CA VAL A 92 -18.62 -11.91 -2.06
C VAL A 92 -17.84 -11.60 -0.79
N GLY A 93 -16.83 -10.72 -0.87
CA GLY A 93 -16.09 -10.19 0.27
C GLY A 93 -15.27 -11.21 1.06
N GLU A 94 -14.93 -12.36 0.46
CA GLU A 94 -14.30 -13.48 1.18
C GLU A 94 -12.89 -13.82 0.68
N VAL A 95 -12.55 -13.39 -0.53
CA VAL A 95 -11.26 -13.71 -1.15
C VAL A 95 -10.63 -12.46 -1.76
N TRP A 96 -9.37 -12.25 -1.44
CA TRP A 96 -8.50 -11.25 -2.04
C TRP A 96 -7.30 -11.98 -2.67
N THR A 97 -7.08 -11.76 -3.95
CA THR A 97 -5.95 -12.32 -4.67
C THR A 97 -5.06 -11.21 -5.20
N LEU A 98 -3.79 -11.21 -4.84
CA LEU A 98 -2.76 -10.37 -5.42
C LEU A 98 -1.91 -11.24 -6.32
N ALA A 99 -1.69 -10.84 -7.57
CA ALA A 99 -1.00 -11.69 -8.55
C ALA A 99 -0.16 -10.87 -9.55
N GLU A 100 0.91 -11.48 -10.04
CA GLU A 100 1.71 -10.96 -11.16
C GLU A 100 1.05 -11.37 -12.48
N ILE A 101 0.48 -10.42 -13.20
CA ILE A 101 -0.34 -10.64 -14.40
C ILE A 101 0.17 -9.71 -15.52
N CYS A 102 0.19 -10.17 -16.76
CA CYS A 102 0.60 -9.32 -17.88
C CYS A 102 -0.47 -8.29 -18.26
N GLU A 103 -0.04 -7.24 -18.97
CA GLU A 103 -0.91 -6.15 -19.43
C GLU A 103 -2.07 -6.65 -20.29
N ALA A 104 -1.85 -7.66 -21.11
CA ALA A 104 -2.89 -8.22 -21.97
C ALA A 104 -3.99 -8.94 -21.21
N CYS A 105 -3.66 -9.62 -20.09
CA CYS A 105 -4.62 -10.39 -19.31
C CYS A 105 -5.34 -9.60 -18.22
N ALA A 106 -4.70 -8.56 -17.68
CA ALA A 106 -5.25 -7.79 -16.55
C ALA A 106 -6.66 -7.23 -16.82
N PRO A 107 -6.99 -6.61 -17.97
CA PRO A 107 -8.33 -6.07 -18.24
C PRO A 107 -9.40 -7.16 -18.42
N LEU A 108 -8.99 -8.42 -18.62
CA LEU A 108 -9.89 -9.55 -18.86
C LEU A 108 -10.34 -10.24 -17.56
N ILE A 109 -9.79 -9.81 -16.43
CA ILE A 109 -10.11 -10.36 -15.13
C ILE A 109 -11.10 -9.42 -14.44
N THR A 110 -12.26 -9.95 -14.09
CA THR A 110 -13.28 -9.17 -13.38
C THR A 110 -12.79 -8.77 -11.99
N HIS A 111 -13.19 -7.58 -11.55
CA HIS A 111 -12.80 -7.02 -10.24
C HIS A 111 -11.29 -6.86 -10.04
N ALA A 112 -10.52 -6.81 -11.12
CA ALA A 112 -9.08 -6.59 -11.09
C ALA A 112 -8.74 -5.11 -10.98
N ARG A 113 -7.79 -4.78 -10.11
CA ARG A 113 -7.24 -3.44 -9.93
C ARG A 113 -5.71 -3.50 -10.00
N ILE A 114 -5.12 -2.72 -10.89
CA ILE A 114 -3.66 -2.60 -10.99
C ILE A 114 -3.17 -1.81 -9.77
N VAL A 115 -2.21 -2.38 -9.02
CA VAL A 115 -1.59 -1.75 -7.85
C VAL A 115 -0.15 -1.34 -8.08
N ALA A 116 0.58 -2.04 -8.97
CA ALA A 116 1.93 -1.68 -9.37
C ALA A 116 2.25 -2.20 -10.78
N ARG A 117 3.30 -1.64 -11.39
CA ARG A 117 3.82 -2.06 -12.70
C ARG A 117 5.28 -2.42 -12.57
N ALA A 118 5.74 -3.47 -13.23
CA ALA A 118 7.17 -3.77 -13.31
C ALA A 118 7.91 -2.65 -14.04
N ALA A 119 9.15 -2.41 -13.66
CA ALA A 119 10.01 -1.49 -14.39
C ALA A 119 10.15 -1.92 -15.85
N SER A 120 10.15 -0.95 -16.75
CA SER A 120 10.44 -1.22 -18.15
C SER A 120 11.93 -1.58 -18.32
N PRO A 121 12.26 -2.51 -19.23
CA PRO A 121 13.67 -2.78 -19.56
C PRO A 121 14.45 -1.52 -19.99
N ALA A 122 13.77 -0.52 -20.53
CA ALA A 122 14.38 0.77 -20.89
C ALA A 122 14.69 1.62 -19.65
N GLU A 123 13.90 1.53 -18.58
CA GLU A 123 14.12 2.27 -17.33
C GLU A 123 15.26 1.68 -16.51
N THR A 124 15.46 0.36 -16.56
CA THR A 124 16.60 -0.32 -15.91
C THR A 124 17.94 -0.04 -16.60
N ARG A 125 17.93 0.41 -17.86
CA ARG A 125 19.14 0.76 -18.61
C ARG A 125 19.55 2.23 -18.53
N ARG A 126 18.81 3.06 -17.77
CA ARG A 126 19.27 4.43 -17.55
C ARG A 126 20.57 4.36 -16.76
N PRO A 127 21.76 4.65 -17.37
CA PRO A 127 22.99 4.69 -16.61
C PRO A 127 22.80 5.74 -15.53
N GLU A 128 23.09 5.35 -14.30
CA GLU A 128 23.28 6.28 -13.20
C GLU A 128 24.22 7.37 -13.75
N ARG A 129 23.66 8.56 -13.87
CA ARG A 129 24.42 9.72 -14.35
C ARG A 129 25.51 9.93 -13.32
N VAL A 130 26.69 9.37 -13.60
CA VAL A 130 27.90 9.65 -12.81
C VAL A 130 27.97 11.18 -12.76
N PRO A 131 27.98 11.78 -11.57
CA PRO A 131 28.13 13.23 -11.49
C PRO A 131 29.46 13.56 -12.15
N GLU A 132 29.37 14.27 -13.27
CA GLU A 132 30.54 14.76 -13.98
C GLU A 132 31.41 15.49 -12.97
N PRO A 133 32.71 15.12 -12.81
CA PRO A 133 33.58 15.82 -11.89
C PRO A 133 33.57 17.29 -12.33
N ARG A 134 33.07 18.16 -11.47
CA ARG A 134 33.09 19.59 -11.71
C ARG A 134 34.54 19.94 -12.05
N SER A 135 34.76 20.28 -13.32
CA SER A 135 36.01 20.79 -13.83
C SER A 135 36.45 21.90 -12.89
N ALA A 136 37.58 21.68 -12.23
CA ALA A 136 38.17 22.66 -11.30
C ALA A 136 38.34 23.95 -12.09
N ALA A 137 37.70 25.01 -11.67
CA ALA A 137 37.93 26.35 -12.17
C ALA A 137 39.42 26.69 -12.02
N PRO A 138 40.09 27.33 -13.01
CA PRO A 138 41.47 27.68 -12.94
C PRO A 138 41.72 28.64 -11.75
N ALA A 139 42.70 28.30 -10.94
CA ALA A 139 43.15 29.11 -9.80
C ALA A 139 43.52 30.53 -10.27
N ALA A 140 42.84 31.52 -9.74
CA ALA A 140 43.24 32.91 -9.88
C ALA A 140 44.51 33.18 -9.08
N PRO A 141 45.43 34.07 -9.57
CA PRO A 141 46.67 34.30 -8.92
C PRO A 141 46.54 35.04 -7.59
N ALA A 142 47.34 34.67 -6.65
CA ALA A 142 47.50 35.30 -5.35
C ALA A 142 47.95 36.76 -5.50
N GLY A 143 47.21 37.68 -4.93
CA GLY A 143 47.58 39.09 -4.86
C GLY A 143 46.96 39.77 -3.64
N GLY A 144 47.82 40.17 -2.68
CA GLY A 144 47.63 41.26 -1.77
C GLY A 144 47.17 40.93 -0.33
N PRO A 145 47.89 41.46 0.70
CA PRO A 145 47.48 41.41 2.10
C PRO A 145 46.42 42.48 2.39
N GLY A 146 45.22 42.04 2.75
CA GLY A 146 44.11 42.95 3.06
C GLY A 146 43.39 42.52 4.32
N VAL A 147 43.61 43.26 5.37
CA VAL A 147 42.83 43.56 6.60
C VAL A 147 41.79 42.57 7.12
N PRO A 148 41.82 42.27 8.41
CA PRO A 148 40.81 41.46 9.06
C PRO A 148 39.49 42.24 9.24
N VAL A 149 38.45 41.80 8.63
CA VAL A 149 37.09 42.30 8.91
C VAL A 149 36.54 41.53 10.11
N LEU A 150 36.53 42.22 11.24
CA LEU A 150 35.81 41.83 12.45
C LEU A 150 34.28 41.81 12.14
N PHE A 151 33.70 40.65 12.02
CA PHE A 151 32.24 40.52 12.03
C PHE A 151 31.80 40.45 13.47
N SER A 152 31.29 41.59 13.95
CA SER A 152 30.55 41.68 15.19
C SER A 152 29.18 41.07 14.99
N SER A 153 28.87 40.04 15.78
CA SER A 153 27.48 39.55 15.94
C SER A 153 26.67 40.59 16.73
N PRO A 154 25.47 40.94 16.29
CA PRO A 154 24.53 41.60 17.20
C PRO A 154 23.77 40.54 18.00
N GLU A 155 24.04 40.50 19.28
CA GLU A 155 23.13 40.00 20.29
C GLU A 155 21.88 40.84 20.25
N ALA A 156 20.75 40.22 20.01
CA ALA A 156 19.43 40.83 20.26
C ALA A 156 18.78 40.11 21.42
N ALA A 157 18.73 40.83 22.50
CA ALA A 157 18.08 40.49 23.74
C ALA A 157 16.56 40.42 23.62
N GLY A 158 15.95 39.52 24.41
CA GLY A 158 14.78 39.85 25.22
C GLY A 158 13.42 39.80 24.53
N GLY A 159 12.61 38.83 24.96
CA GLY A 159 11.18 38.82 24.76
C GLY A 159 10.55 37.72 25.58
N ALA A 160 10.41 37.95 26.87
CA ALA A 160 9.58 37.16 27.76
C ALA A 160 8.10 37.35 27.39
N GLY A 161 7.37 36.25 27.30
CA GLY A 161 5.95 36.21 27.10
C GLY A 161 5.39 34.93 27.68
N ASP A 162 4.91 35.04 28.86
CA ASP A 162 4.35 34.04 29.76
C ASP A 162 2.93 33.60 29.35
N PRO A 163 2.33 32.65 30.05
CA PRO A 163 1.60 31.50 29.49
C PRO A 163 0.08 31.67 29.55
N ALA A 164 -0.63 31.11 28.64
CA ALA A 164 -2.10 31.03 28.75
C ALA A 164 -2.58 29.57 28.59
N GLY A 165 -3.08 29.08 29.61
CA GLY A 165 -3.95 28.09 30.11
C GLY A 165 -4.68 27.10 29.21
N PRO A 166 -5.00 25.93 29.79
CA PRO A 166 -5.69 24.85 29.06
C PRO A 166 -7.20 25.13 28.99
N ARG A 167 -7.73 25.20 27.79
CA ARG A 167 -9.20 25.23 27.61
C ARG A 167 -9.73 23.80 27.56
N GLN A 168 -10.30 23.38 28.68
CA GLN A 168 -11.26 22.31 28.78
C GLN A 168 -12.50 22.66 27.94
N GLY A 169 -12.74 21.95 26.85
CA GLY A 169 -13.95 21.99 26.04
C GLY A 169 -14.79 20.74 26.28
N ARG A 170 -15.67 20.83 27.21
CA ARG A 170 -17.07 20.38 27.35
C ARG A 170 -17.49 19.22 26.41
N ARG A 171 -17.73 18.08 27.06
CA ARG A 171 -18.64 17.01 26.60
C ARG A 171 -20.09 17.55 26.52
N PRO A 172 -20.87 17.22 25.50
CA PRO A 172 -22.32 17.16 25.64
C PRO A 172 -22.76 15.76 26.02
N ARG A 173 -23.31 15.64 27.21
CA ARG A 173 -24.28 14.60 27.62
C ARG A 173 -25.63 15.00 27.03
N ARG A 174 -26.35 14.03 26.51
CA ARG A 174 -27.81 13.84 26.63
C ARG A 174 -28.17 12.70 25.68
N GLY A 175 -28.79 11.62 26.07
CA GLY A 175 -29.99 11.51 26.89
C GLY A 175 -31.19 11.35 25.96
N GLY A 176 -31.68 10.12 25.78
CA GLY A 176 -32.86 9.85 25.01
C GLY A 176 -33.32 8.41 25.29
N ARG A 177 -34.02 8.24 26.39
CA ARG A 177 -34.94 7.10 26.64
C ARG A 177 -36.00 7.07 25.55
N GLY A 178 -36.28 5.93 25.00
CA GLY A 178 -37.42 5.68 24.13
C GLY A 178 -37.85 4.23 24.25
N ASN A 179 -38.56 3.96 25.33
CA ASN A 179 -39.36 2.76 25.55
C ASN A 179 -40.54 2.76 24.59
N ARG A 180 -40.75 1.70 23.81
CA ARG A 180 -42.11 1.32 23.39
C ARG A 180 -42.17 -0.18 23.10
N ALA A 181 -42.93 -0.83 23.96
CA ALA A 181 -43.54 -2.12 23.82
C ALA A 181 -44.64 -2.08 22.77
N GLY A 182 -44.90 -3.22 22.14
CA GLY A 182 -46.00 -3.55 21.23
C GLY A 182 -45.55 -4.79 20.47
N GLY A 183 -45.96 -6.00 20.70
CA GLY A 183 -47.30 -6.47 20.97
C GLY A 183 -47.97 -6.70 19.64
N GLY A 184 -47.92 -7.93 19.09
CA GLY A 184 -48.63 -8.31 17.88
C GLY A 184 -48.36 -9.76 17.55
N ARG A 185 -49.28 -10.60 17.99
CA ARG A 185 -49.45 -11.99 17.53
C ARG A 185 -49.84 -11.99 16.04
N TYR A 186 -49.31 -12.92 15.28
CA TYR A 186 -50.02 -13.95 14.50
C TYR A 186 -48.99 -14.94 14.00
#